data_67e03545f702492a9c9748d8998d8d31
#
_entry.id   67e03545f702492a9c9748d8998d8d31
#
_cell.length_a   1.000
_cell.length_b   1.000
_cell.length_c   1.000
_cell.angle_alpha   90.00
_cell.angle_beta   90.00
_cell.angle_gamma   90.00
#
_symmetry.space_group_name_H-M   'P 1'
#
loop_
_entity.id
_entity.type
_entity.pdbx_description
1 polymer ?
#
loop_
_entity_poly.entity_id
_entity_poly.type
_entity_poly.pdbx_seq_one_letter_code
_entity_poly.pdbx_strand_id
1 'polypeptide(L)'
;DDSEKRFATRTVHSGTQHIEGAVNTPIFQSSTYYLSDERYAGWAAGAQHTLIYSRLSSVNSEACVEKICALEGAEDGELFASGMAAISTVMLGLLSNGDHVVASADVYGGTYGLMTEELPRFGINVTMADMQDPSSYEAAIQENTKMLYIETLSNPVLKVCDVEAMATIAKKHDLLLVIDNTFTSPWGSQPIAMGCDIVIHSTTKYLGGHSDIVGGAVVGSKDLIAQLFPKKVHFGGAPDPHACYLLERGMRTLSARMPIHCSNASEIARRLEKHPMIETTIHPSLPSHPDYDVGQRIMPKGTGMLAFVVKGGDDAALRFMRNLKIIFEATSLGGVESLIECPFNSSHMFIPEPVRTAAGVVPGFVRVSIGIEDVEDLWQDIQQALDQI
;
A
#
# COMPACT_ATOMS: atom_id res chain seq x y z
N ASP A 1 -15.30 22.61 -4.86
CA ASP A 1 -14.01 22.14 -4.37
C ASP A 1 -14.19 20.78 -3.66
N ASP A 2 -13.44 19.76 -4.08
CA ASP A 2 -13.58 18.41 -3.52
C ASP A 2 -13.00 18.31 -2.10
N SER A 3 -12.15 19.23 -1.70
CA SER A 3 -11.58 19.28 -0.34
C SER A 3 -12.64 19.51 0.76
N GLU A 4 -13.74 20.17 0.44
CA GLU A 4 -14.84 20.44 1.37
C GLU A 4 -15.78 19.23 1.54
N LYS A 5 -15.71 18.25 0.65
CA LYS A 5 -16.57 17.06 0.69
C LYS A 5 -16.02 16.00 1.66
N ARG A 6 -16.92 15.27 2.30
CA ARG A 6 -16.55 14.14 3.17
C ARG A 6 -15.97 12.98 2.35
N PHE A 7 -15.19 12.14 2.98
CA PHE A 7 -14.45 11.02 2.36
C PHE A 7 -15.33 10.15 1.46
N ALA A 8 -16.50 9.70 1.93
CA ALA A 8 -17.41 8.85 1.14
C ALA A 8 -17.92 9.55 -0.14
N THR A 9 -18.16 10.86 -0.10
CA THR A 9 -18.54 11.63 -1.29
C THR A 9 -17.36 11.74 -2.26
N ARG A 10 -16.14 11.93 -1.75
CA ARG A 10 -14.94 11.98 -2.57
C ARG A 10 -14.67 10.64 -3.27
N THR A 11 -14.86 9.49 -2.60
CA THR A 11 -14.72 8.17 -3.25
C THR A 11 -15.64 8.01 -4.46
N VAL A 12 -16.85 8.55 -4.40
CA VAL A 12 -17.84 8.41 -5.49
C VAL A 12 -17.57 9.42 -6.62
N HIS A 13 -17.28 10.67 -6.31
CA HIS A 13 -17.37 11.78 -7.26
C HIS A 13 -16.03 12.34 -7.74
N SER A 14 -15.00 12.39 -6.88
CA SER A 14 -13.72 13.01 -7.27
C SER A 14 -13.09 12.33 -8.46
N GLY A 15 -12.52 13.12 -9.36
CA GLY A 15 -11.81 12.64 -10.55
C GLY A 15 -12.68 12.07 -11.67
N THR A 16 -13.97 11.81 -11.45
CA THR A 16 -14.85 11.25 -12.50
C THR A 16 -15.05 12.25 -13.64
N GLN A 17 -14.71 11.82 -14.88
CA GLN A 17 -14.81 12.63 -16.08
C GLN A 17 -16.16 12.40 -16.80
N HIS A 18 -17.06 13.37 -16.74
CA HIS A 18 -18.42 13.29 -17.32
C HIS A 18 -18.44 13.63 -18.82
N ILE A 19 -17.70 12.85 -19.63
CA ILE A 19 -17.58 13.08 -21.07
C ILE A 19 -18.89 12.71 -21.77
N GLU A 20 -19.39 13.61 -22.63
CA GLU A 20 -20.68 13.49 -23.32
C GLU A 20 -21.85 13.18 -22.37
N GLY A 21 -21.75 13.60 -21.11
CA GLY A 21 -22.78 13.38 -20.11
C GLY A 21 -22.81 12.00 -19.48
N ALA A 22 -21.79 11.16 -19.73
CA ALA A 22 -21.65 9.87 -19.06
C ALA A 22 -21.50 10.05 -17.52
N VAL A 23 -22.17 9.20 -16.72
CA VAL A 23 -22.13 9.28 -15.25
C VAL A 23 -20.80 8.79 -14.68
N ASN A 24 -20.11 7.92 -15.40
CA ASN A 24 -18.76 7.42 -15.09
C ASN A 24 -17.81 7.77 -16.22
N THR A 25 -16.51 7.79 -15.96
CA THR A 25 -15.48 8.00 -16.98
C THR A 25 -15.54 6.88 -18.01
N PRO A 26 -15.76 7.17 -19.32
CA PRO A 26 -15.69 6.14 -20.36
C PRO A 26 -14.27 5.60 -20.53
N ILE A 27 -14.12 4.38 -21.08
CA ILE A 27 -12.80 3.80 -21.38
C ILE A 27 -12.25 4.43 -22.67
N PHE A 28 -11.09 5.08 -22.56
CA PHE A 28 -10.35 5.63 -23.69
C PHE A 28 -9.20 4.71 -24.07
N GLN A 29 -9.49 3.62 -24.76
CA GLN A 29 -8.49 2.65 -25.21
C GLN A 29 -7.78 3.15 -26.47
N SER A 30 -6.99 4.23 -26.33
CA SER A 30 -6.22 4.84 -27.41
C SER A 30 -4.78 5.06 -26.96
N SER A 31 -3.81 4.68 -27.80
CA SER A 31 -2.39 4.93 -27.53
C SER A 31 -1.96 6.35 -27.89
N THR A 32 -2.69 7.04 -28.75
CA THR A 32 -2.33 8.37 -29.28
C THR A 32 -3.57 9.24 -29.49
N TYR A 33 -3.35 10.54 -29.52
CA TYR A 33 -4.39 11.55 -29.67
C TYR A 33 -4.03 12.53 -30.77
N TYR A 34 -5.03 13.13 -31.45
CA TYR A 34 -4.79 14.20 -32.40
C TYR A 34 -4.06 15.37 -31.76
N LEU A 35 -2.98 15.83 -32.38
CA LEU A 35 -2.20 16.97 -31.93
C LEU A 35 -2.89 18.27 -32.38
N SER A 36 -3.82 18.81 -31.59
CA SER A 36 -4.34 20.16 -31.85
C SER A 36 -3.30 21.21 -31.43
N ASP A 37 -3.46 22.43 -31.95
CA ASP A 37 -2.58 23.56 -31.59
C ASP A 37 -2.50 23.78 -30.10
N GLU A 38 -3.63 23.62 -29.39
CA GLU A 38 -3.71 23.73 -27.91
C GLU A 38 -2.90 22.64 -27.21
N ARG A 39 -3.04 21.37 -27.63
CA ARG A 39 -2.27 20.25 -27.07
C ARG A 39 -0.78 20.40 -27.35
N TYR A 40 -0.43 20.82 -28.57
CA TYR A 40 0.95 21.07 -28.92
C TYR A 40 1.57 22.19 -28.07
N ALA A 41 0.84 23.29 -27.89
CA ALA A 41 1.28 24.39 -27.04
C ALA A 41 1.42 23.98 -25.58
N GLY A 42 0.47 23.22 -25.03
CA GLY A 42 0.53 22.68 -23.68
C GLY A 42 1.76 21.78 -23.48
N TRP A 43 2.01 20.87 -24.42
CA TRP A 43 3.17 19.99 -24.36
C TRP A 43 4.49 20.75 -24.48
N ALA A 44 4.58 21.68 -25.43
CA ALA A 44 5.76 22.52 -25.59
C ALA A 44 6.05 23.41 -24.37
N ALA A 45 5.00 23.78 -23.61
CA ALA A 45 5.12 24.48 -22.34
C ALA A 45 5.43 23.56 -21.14
N GLY A 46 5.58 22.24 -21.34
CA GLY A 46 5.89 21.28 -20.28
C GLY A 46 4.69 20.85 -19.43
N ALA A 47 3.46 21.05 -19.92
CA ALA A 47 2.25 20.60 -19.20
C ALA A 47 2.20 19.07 -19.14
N GLN A 48 2.23 18.52 -17.92
CA GLN A 48 2.41 17.09 -17.64
C GLN A 48 1.23 16.24 -18.13
N HIS A 49 0.01 16.66 -17.85
CA HIS A 49 -1.21 15.90 -18.13
C HIS A 49 -1.81 16.19 -19.51
N THR A 50 -0.98 16.55 -20.50
CA THR A 50 -1.44 16.80 -21.85
C THR A 50 -1.68 15.49 -22.59
N LEU A 51 -2.90 15.28 -23.11
CA LEU A 51 -3.28 14.08 -23.86
C LEU A 51 -2.66 14.06 -25.25
N ILE A 52 -1.51 13.39 -25.39
CA ILE A 52 -0.74 13.22 -26.63
C ILE A 52 -0.51 11.74 -26.92
N TYR A 53 -0.04 11.01 -25.91
CA TYR A 53 0.32 9.61 -25.99
C TYR A 53 0.10 8.95 -24.62
N SER A 54 -0.54 7.78 -24.59
CA SER A 54 -1.05 7.18 -23.36
C SER A 54 0.03 6.80 -22.33
N ARG A 55 1.29 6.63 -22.75
CA ARG A 55 2.41 6.44 -21.81
C ARG A 55 2.66 7.70 -20.96
N LEU A 56 2.33 8.89 -21.48
CA LEU A 56 2.43 10.14 -20.74
C LEU A 56 1.20 10.28 -19.82
N SER A 57 0.02 10.29 -20.43
CA SER A 57 -1.25 10.46 -19.74
C SER A 57 -2.41 9.91 -20.56
N SER A 58 -3.47 9.48 -19.89
CA SER A 58 -4.75 9.09 -20.48
C SER A 58 -5.91 9.64 -19.67
N VAL A 59 -7.08 9.80 -20.27
CA VAL A 59 -8.29 10.25 -19.57
C VAL A 59 -8.58 9.39 -18.34
N ASN A 60 -8.39 8.06 -18.46
CA ASN A 60 -8.66 7.13 -17.37
C ASN A 60 -7.60 7.19 -16.26
N SER A 61 -6.31 7.41 -16.61
CA SER A 61 -5.28 7.59 -15.58
C SER A 61 -5.48 8.88 -14.78
N GLU A 62 -5.81 9.98 -15.45
CA GLU A 62 -6.09 11.27 -14.80
C GLU A 62 -7.27 11.17 -13.82
N ALA A 63 -8.37 10.56 -14.25
CA ALA A 63 -9.53 10.33 -13.38
C ALA A 63 -9.15 9.59 -12.08
N CYS A 64 -8.27 8.59 -12.18
CA CYS A 64 -7.79 7.85 -11.00
C CYS A 64 -6.85 8.69 -10.14
N VAL A 65 -5.91 9.41 -10.75
CA VAL A 65 -4.97 10.30 -10.03
C VAL A 65 -5.72 11.34 -9.23
N GLU A 66 -6.63 12.09 -9.87
CA GLU A 66 -7.46 13.10 -9.19
C GLU A 66 -8.22 12.51 -8.01
N LYS A 67 -8.77 11.29 -8.16
CA LYS A 67 -9.48 10.60 -7.08
C LYS A 67 -8.56 10.24 -5.93
N ILE A 68 -7.39 9.63 -6.19
CA ILE A 68 -6.44 9.24 -5.15
C ILE A 68 -5.91 10.49 -4.44
N CYS A 69 -5.55 11.55 -5.17
CA CYS A 69 -5.15 12.83 -4.58
C CYS A 69 -6.23 13.40 -3.65
N ALA A 70 -7.49 13.39 -4.09
CA ALA A 70 -8.61 13.85 -3.26
C ALA A 70 -8.79 12.99 -1.99
N LEU A 71 -8.51 11.68 -2.03
CA LEU A 71 -8.64 10.77 -0.90
C LEU A 71 -7.47 10.91 0.08
N GLU A 72 -6.24 11.08 -0.40
CA GLU A 72 -5.03 11.26 0.42
C GLU A 72 -4.84 12.72 0.91
N GLY A 73 -5.47 13.69 0.25
CA GLY A 73 -5.23 15.11 0.52
C GLY A 73 -3.94 15.63 -0.14
N ALA A 74 -3.49 14.99 -1.23
CA ALA A 74 -2.31 15.38 -1.98
C ALA A 74 -2.64 16.40 -3.08
N GLU A 75 -1.62 17.14 -3.54
CA GLU A 75 -1.78 18.15 -4.58
C GLU A 75 -1.80 17.57 -5.98
N ASP A 76 -1.01 16.49 -6.21
CA ASP A 76 -0.84 15.87 -7.52
C ASP A 76 -0.38 14.41 -7.38
N GLY A 77 -0.33 13.65 -8.49
CA GLY A 77 0.08 12.26 -8.46
C GLY A 77 0.35 11.66 -9.83
N GLU A 78 0.81 10.42 -9.82
CA GLU A 78 1.03 9.60 -11.01
C GLU A 78 0.57 8.17 -10.80
N LEU A 79 0.04 7.55 -11.86
CA LEU A 79 -0.31 6.13 -11.88
C LEU A 79 0.75 5.30 -12.61
N PHE A 80 0.88 4.05 -12.16
CA PHE A 80 1.85 3.08 -12.64
C PHE A 80 1.22 1.71 -12.92
N ALA A 81 1.86 0.93 -13.78
CA ALA A 81 1.43 -0.42 -14.12
C ALA A 81 1.53 -1.43 -12.95
N SER A 82 2.23 -1.09 -11.87
CA SER A 82 2.33 -1.89 -10.64
C SER A 82 2.82 -1.05 -9.46
N GLY A 83 2.60 -1.55 -8.23
CA GLY A 83 3.17 -0.95 -7.02
C GLY A 83 4.70 -0.86 -7.09
N MET A 84 5.37 -1.91 -7.59
CA MET A 84 6.84 -1.90 -7.76
C MET A 84 7.30 -0.87 -8.79
N ALA A 85 6.55 -0.63 -9.88
CA ALA A 85 6.87 0.44 -10.81
C ALA A 85 6.76 1.83 -10.16
N ALA A 86 5.80 2.02 -9.26
CA ALA A 86 5.67 3.23 -8.45
C ALA A 86 6.88 3.40 -7.51
N ILE A 87 7.20 2.37 -6.70
CA ILE A 87 8.31 2.38 -5.74
C ILE A 87 9.64 2.61 -6.46
N SER A 88 9.95 1.83 -7.51
CA SER A 88 11.22 1.95 -8.24
C SER A 88 11.36 3.31 -8.93
N THR A 89 10.25 3.89 -9.43
CA THR A 89 10.28 5.23 -10.01
C THR A 89 10.55 6.32 -8.97
N VAL A 90 10.00 6.21 -7.78
CA VAL A 90 10.30 7.15 -6.67
C VAL A 90 11.78 7.04 -6.29
N MET A 91 12.29 5.82 -6.05
CA MET A 91 13.67 5.59 -5.65
C MET A 91 14.67 6.07 -6.70
N LEU A 92 14.58 5.56 -7.94
CA LEU A 92 15.50 5.89 -9.02
C LEU A 92 15.25 7.28 -9.64
N GLY A 93 14.10 7.88 -9.36
CA GLY A 93 13.71 9.18 -9.85
C GLY A 93 14.21 10.34 -9.00
N LEU A 94 14.25 10.14 -7.67
CA LEU A 94 14.62 11.18 -6.70
C LEU A 94 16.01 10.98 -6.08
N LEU A 95 16.63 9.81 -6.30
CA LEU A 95 17.96 9.49 -5.80
C LEU A 95 18.97 9.36 -6.94
N SER A 96 20.24 9.61 -6.62
CA SER A 96 21.38 9.56 -7.52
C SER A 96 22.49 8.68 -6.97
N ASN A 97 23.47 8.35 -7.80
CA ASN A 97 24.69 7.68 -7.36
C ASN A 97 25.35 8.47 -6.22
N GLY A 98 25.65 7.79 -5.13
CA GLY A 98 26.23 8.36 -3.92
C GLY A 98 25.21 8.73 -2.85
N ASP A 99 23.92 8.74 -3.15
CA ASP A 99 22.86 9.01 -2.15
C ASP A 99 22.64 7.84 -1.20
N HIS A 100 22.05 8.14 -0.06
CA HIS A 100 21.71 7.16 0.98
C HIS A 100 20.24 7.25 1.37
N VAL A 101 19.64 6.10 1.69
CA VAL A 101 18.27 5.93 2.19
C VAL A 101 18.29 5.23 3.53
N VAL A 102 17.50 5.69 4.48
CA VAL A 102 17.16 4.90 5.67
C VAL A 102 15.76 4.33 5.48
N ALA A 103 15.63 3.01 5.55
CA ALA A 103 14.38 2.31 5.29
C ALA A 103 14.00 1.39 6.44
N SER A 104 12.69 1.11 6.60
CA SER A 104 12.22 0.08 7.52
C SER A 104 12.78 -1.30 7.14
N ALA A 105 13.24 -2.05 8.14
CA ALA A 105 13.66 -3.44 7.94
C ALA A 105 12.50 -4.37 7.59
N ASP A 106 11.29 -4.01 8.00
CA ASP A 106 10.07 -4.80 7.84
C ASP A 106 9.23 -4.35 6.63
N VAL A 107 9.88 -3.97 5.51
CA VAL A 107 9.17 -3.57 4.27
C VAL A 107 8.72 -4.79 3.46
N TYR A 108 7.79 -4.55 2.55
CA TYR A 108 7.37 -5.54 1.56
C TYR A 108 8.57 -6.20 0.87
N GLY A 109 8.52 -7.53 0.68
CA GLY A 109 9.65 -8.31 0.14
C GLY A 109 10.18 -7.81 -1.21
N GLY A 110 9.29 -7.33 -2.11
CA GLY A 110 9.72 -6.70 -3.37
C GLY A 110 10.49 -5.39 -3.17
N THR A 111 10.07 -4.59 -2.20
CA THR A 111 10.77 -3.35 -1.80
C THR A 111 12.12 -3.68 -1.18
N TYR A 112 12.17 -4.68 -0.31
CA TYR A 112 13.41 -5.16 0.30
C TYR A 112 14.42 -5.59 -0.77
N GLY A 113 14.00 -6.43 -1.72
CA GLY A 113 14.86 -6.87 -2.83
C GLY A 113 15.35 -5.70 -3.69
N LEU A 114 14.47 -4.74 -4.04
CA LEU A 114 14.88 -3.52 -4.74
C LEU A 114 15.96 -2.77 -3.97
N MET A 115 15.80 -2.59 -2.66
CA MET A 115 16.71 -1.83 -1.82
C MET A 115 18.04 -2.51 -1.57
N THR A 116 18.05 -3.83 -1.43
CA THR A 116 19.26 -4.57 -1.07
C THR A 116 20.03 -5.14 -2.26
N GLU A 117 19.37 -5.38 -3.38
CA GLU A 117 19.98 -6.01 -4.55
C GLU A 117 20.15 -5.03 -5.72
N GLU A 118 19.14 -4.18 -6.00
CA GLU A 118 19.13 -3.35 -7.19
C GLU A 118 19.70 -1.93 -6.94
N LEU A 119 19.28 -1.23 -5.91
CA LEU A 119 19.76 0.15 -5.64
C LEU A 119 21.29 0.23 -5.48
N PRO A 120 21.98 -0.74 -4.83
CA PRO A 120 23.44 -0.71 -4.77
C PRO A 120 24.14 -0.76 -6.13
N ARG A 121 23.52 -1.38 -7.14
CA ARG A 121 24.03 -1.41 -8.53
C ARG A 121 24.01 -0.03 -9.20
N PHE A 122 23.15 0.88 -8.72
CA PHE A 122 23.08 2.27 -9.12
C PHE A 122 23.88 3.20 -8.21
N GLY A 123 24.64 2.62 -7.25
CA GLY A 123 25.44 3.39 -6.29
C GLY A 123 24.64 4.08 -5.21
N ILE A 124 23.40 3.66 -4.98
CA ILE A 124 22.53 4.15 -3.90
C ILE A 124 22.64 3.18 -2.72
N ASN A 125 23.02 3.70 -1.56
CA ASN A 125 23.18 2.90 -0.35
C ASN A 125 21.90 2.94 0.50
N VAL A 126 21.62 1.82 1.18
CA VAL A 126 20.44 1.70 2.06
C VAL A 126 20.87 1.17 3.43
N THR A 127 20.41 1.81 4.51
CA THR A 127 20.48 1.28 5.87
C THR A 127 19.09 0.92 6.35
N MET A 128 18.92 -0.33 6.82
CA MET A 128 17.67 -0.80 7.40
C MET A 128 17.60 -0.39 8.88
N ALA A 129 16.45 0.13 9.30
CA ALA A 129 16.19 0.60 10.67
C ALA A 129 14.96 -0.11 11.26
N ASP A 130 14.84 -0.13 12.58
CA ASP A 130 13.69 -0.72 13.27
C ASP A 130 12.49 0.21 13.17
N MET A 131 11.40 -0.28 12.57
CA MET A 131 10.16 0.46 12.38
C MET A 131 9.51 0.93 13.68
N GLN A 132 9.70 0.19 14.77
CA GLN A 132 9.13 0.49 16.08
C GLN A 132 9.99 1.47 16.91
N ASP A 133 11.22 1.75 16.46
CA ASP A 133 12.14 2.69 17.12
C ASP A 133 12.53 3.84 16.19
N PRO A 134 11.83 4.99 16.22
CA PRO A 134 12.20 6.16 15.44
C PRO A 134 13.64 6.63 15.66
N SER A 135 14.21 6.38 16.85
CA SER A 135 15.60 6.77 17.15
C SER A 135 16.61 5.95 16.35
N SER A 136 16.26 4.72 15.96
CA SER A 136 17.10 3.90 15.08
C SER A 136 17.25 4.49 13.68
N TYR A 137 16.21 5.15 13.17
CA TYR A 137 16.28 5.88 11.90
C TYR A 137 17.18 7.10 12.02
N GLU A 138 17.02 7.88 13.09
CA GLU A 138 17.82 9.06 13.29
C GLU A 138 19.32 8.71 13.44
N ALA A 139 19.63 7.63 14.16
CA ALA A 139 21.00 7.13 14.32
C ALA A 139 21.63 6.61 13.01
N ALA A 140 20.80 6.18 12.06
CA ALA A 140 21.25 5.67 10.75
C ALA A 140 21.46 6.78 9.70
N ILE A 141 21.06 8.03 9.98
CA ILE A 141 21.21 9.16 9.06
C ILE A 141 22.70 9.47 8.87
N GLN A 142 23.12 9.63 7.61
CA GLN A 142 24.45 10.01 7.15
C GLN A 142 24.39 11.35 6.43
N GLU A 143 25.56 11.95 6.16
CA GLU A 143 25.65 13.26 5.46
C GLU A 143 24.99 13.24 4.06
N ASN A 144 25.06 12.09 3.39
CA ASN A 144 24.48 11.85 2.07
C ASN A 144 23.09 11.23 2.10
N THR A 145 22.43 11.12 3.24
CA THR A 145 21.04 10.66 3.34
C THR A 145 20.11 11.66 2.66
N LYS A 146 19.18 11.16 1.83
CA LYS A 146 18.20 11.98 1.11
C LYS A 146 16.76 11.62 1.44
N MET A 147 16.52 10.39 1.92
CA MET A 147 15.18 9.85 2.05
C MET A 147 15.05 8.93 3.27
N LEU A 148 13.93 9.04 3.96
CA LEU A 148 13.41 8.03 4.86
C LEU A 148 12.27 7.30 4.14
N TYR A 149 12.31 5.97 4.12
CA TYR A 149 11.25 5.13 3.55
C TYR A 149 10.62 4.27 4.62
N ILE A 150 9.30 4.36 4.74
CA ILE A 150 8.51 3.64 5.75
C ILE A 150 7.27 3.00 5.12
N GLU A 151 6.65 2.07 5.84
CA GLU A 151 5.29 1.59 5.57
C GLU A 151 4.40 1.97 6.75
N THR A 152 3.13 2.30 6.51
CA THR A 152 2.18 2.61 7.61
C THR A 152 2.00 1.41 8.53
N LEU A 153 1.89 0.23 7.93
CA LEU A 153 1.72 -1.05 8.59
C LEU A 153 2.61 -2.09 7.88
N SER A 154 3.51 -2.72 8.63
CA SER A 154 4.51 -3.63 8.02
C SER A 154 3.90 -4.94 7.51
N ASN A 155 4.55 -5.52 6.51
CA ASN A 155 4.20 -6.81 5.93
C ASN A 155 5.29 -7.85 6.23
N PRO A 156 5.00 -8.97 6.91
CA PRO A 156 3.68 -9.48 7.27
C PRO A 156 3.30 -9.28 8.74
N VAL A 157 4.18 -8.73 9.58
CA VAL A 157 4.07 -8.78 11.04
C VAL A 157 3.18 -7.69 11.65
N LEU A 158 2.64 -6.80 10.83
CA LEU A 158 1.66 -5.77 11.19
C LEU A 158 2.12 -4.80 12.29
N LYS A 159 3.42 -4.50 12.38
CA LYS A 159 3.94 -3.41 13.20
C LYS A 159 3.42 -2.08 12.67
N VAL A 160 3.09 -1.14 13.54
CA VAL A 160 2.59 0.18 13.16
C VAL A 160 3.70 1.22 13.26
N CYS A 161 3.93 1.96 12.18
CA CYS A 161 4.91 3.05 12.17
C CYS A 161 4.35 4.32 12.85
N ASP A 162 5.13 4.95 13.71
CA ASP A 162 4.82 6.29 14.21
C ASP A 162 5.17 7.35 13.15
N VAL A 163 4.24 7.54 12.21
CA VAL A 163 4.41 8.42 11.04
C VAL A 163 4.71 9.86 11.45
N GLU A 164 4.09 10.37 12.53
CA GLU A 164 4.31 11.74 13.01
C GLU A 164 5.71 11.93 13.61
N ALA A 165 6.21 10.91 14.32
CA ALA A 165 7.59 10.90 14.81
C ALA A 165 8.58 10.87 13.63
N MET A 166 8.32 10.05 12.60
CA MET A 166 9.14 9.98 11.40
C MET A 166 9.14 11.30 10.61
N ALA A 167 7.97 11.96 10.48
CA ALA A 167 7.87 13.28 9.86
C ALA A 167 8.68 14.35 10.62
N THR A 168 8.71 14.27 11.95
CA THR A 168 9.51 15.15 12.78
C THR A 168 11.02 14.97 12.52
N ILE A 169 11.49 13.72 12.42
CA ILE A 169 12.90 13.38 12.11
C ILE A 169 13.24 13.84 10.69
N ALA A 170 12.42 13.50 9.70
CA ALA A 170 12.64 13.89 8.31
C ALA A 170 12.79 15.41 8.16
N LYS A 171 11.87 16.16 8.76
CA LYS A 171 11.91 17.64 8.76
C LYS A 171 13.14 18.21 9.46
N LYS A 172 13.55 17.61 10.58
CA LYS A 172 14.75 18.05 11.34
C LYS A 172 16.04 17.94 10.52
N HIS A 173 16.12 16.92 9.66
CA HIS A 173 17.30 16.60 8.86
C HIS A 173 17.16 16.98 7.39
N ASP A 174 16.11 17.68 6.99
CA ASP A 174 15.82 18.10 5.60
C ASP A 174 15.81 16.89 4.62
N LEU A 175 15.12 15.82 5.01
CA LEU A 175 15.01 14.58 4.27
C LEU A 175 13.60 14.41 3.70
N LEU A 176 13.47 13.76 2.55
CA LEU A 176 12.18 13.31 2.03
C LEU A 176 11.63 12.16 2.89
N LEU A 177 10.36 12.26 3.30
CA LEU A 177 9.64 11.17 3.93
C LEU A 177 8.70 10.51 2.93
N VAL A 178 9.03 9.28 2.53
CA VAL A 178 8.24 8.46 1.60
C VAL A 178 7.59 7.32 2.36
N ILE A 179 6.28 7.13 2.17
CA ILE A 179 5.51 6.08 2.84
C ILE A 179 4.72 5.24 1.86
N ASP A 180 4.76 3.91 2.05
CA ASP A 180 3.81 2.99 1.43
C ASP A 180 2.59 2.82 2.35
N ASN A 181 1.43 3.31 1.89
CA ASN A 181 0.17 3.32 2.64
C ASN A 181 -0.81 2.23 2.15
N THR A 182 -0.28 1.19 1.51
CA THR A 182 -1.11 0.14 0.87
C THR A 182 -1.99 -0.62 1.86
N PHE A 183 -1.48 -0.98 3.05
CA PHE A 183 -2.20 -1.84 4.02
C PHE A 183 -3.32 -1.14 4.77
N THR A 184 -3.32 0.18 4.82
CA THR A 184 -4.35 0.99 5.50
C THR A 184 -5.30 1.67 4.52
N SER A 185 -4.84 1.90 3.29
CA SER A 185 -5.50 2.73 2.29
C SER A 185 -5.76 4.17 2.80
N PRO A 186 -6.19 5.12 1.95
CA PRO A 186 -6.58 6.46 2.41
C PRO A 186 -7.77 6.47 3.40
N TRP A 187 -8.47 5.35 3.51
CA TRP A 187 -9.53 5.17 4.50
C TRP A 187 -8.99 5.07 5.92
N GLY A 188 -7.98 4.23 6.13
CA GLY A 188 -7.39 3.97 7.45
C GLY A 188 -6.48 5.09 7.91
N SER A 189 -5.63 5.59 7.02
CA SER A 189 -4.62 6.61 7.31
C SER A 189 -4.44 7.57 6.14
N GLN A 190 -4.14 8.84 6.43
CA GLN A 190 -3.85 9.88 5.43
C GLN A 190 -2.48 10.52 5.75
N PRO A 191 -1.38 9.89 5.33
CA PRO A 191 -0.02 10.29 5.74
C PRO A 191 0.42 11.68 5.26
N ILE A 192 -0.13 12.20 4.16
CA ILE A 192 0.14 13.60 3.73
C ILE A 192 -0.19 14.58 4.86
N ALA A 193 -1.35 14.40 5.51
CA ALA A 193 -1.76 15.27 6.63
C ALA A 193 -0.88 15.09 7.88
N MET A 194 -0.11 14.00 7.97
CA MET A 194 0.83 13.72 9.05
C MET A 194 2.26 14.21 8.75
N GLY A 195 2.49 14.77 7.57
CA GLY A 195 3.78 15.37 7.17
C GLY A 195 4.64 14.49 6.27
N CYS A 196 4.08 13.45 5.63
CA CYS A 196 4.77 12.73 4.56
C CYS A 196 4.81 13.55 3.28
N ASP A 197 5.92 13.49 2.55
CA ASP A 197 6.12 14.20 1.29
C ASP A 197 5.54 13.43 0.10
N ILE A 198 5.66 12.09 0.15
CA ILE A 198 5.19 11.18 -0.89
C ILE A 198 4.48 9.99 -0.24
N VAL A 199 3.29 9.68 -0.77
CA VAL A 199 2.53 8.47 -0.43
C VAL A 199 2.46 7.56 -1.65
N ILE A 200 2.81 6.29 -1.44
CA ILE A 200 2.76 5.22 -2.45
C ILE A 200 1.62 4.27 -2.12
N HIS A 201 0.97 3.76 -3.16
CA HIS A 201 0.01 2.66 -3.06
C HIS A 201 0.27 1.59 -4.11
N SER A 202 0.20 0.34 -3.73
CA SER A 202 -0.18 -0.71 -4.66
C SER A 202 -1.70 -0.63 -4.87
N THR A 203 -2.13 -0.09 -6.00
CA THR A 203 -3.57 0.02 -6.32
C THR A 203 -4.22 -1.33 -6.58
N THR A 204 -3.40 -2.38 -6.76
CA THR A 204 -3.78 -3.80 -6.80
C THR A 204 -4.62 -4.23 -5.59
N LYS A 205 -4.44 -3.57 -4.44
CA LYS A 205 -4.96 -3.96 -3.13
C LYS A 205 -6.32 -3.28 -2.86
N TYR A 206 -6.54 -2.72 -1.68
CA TYR A 206 -7.81 -2.11 -1.28
C TYR A 206 -8.38 -1.08 -2.25
N LEU A 207 -7.53 -0.32 -2.96
CA LEU A 207 -8.01 0.68 -3.92
C LEU A 207 -8.74 0.02 -5.10
N GLY A 208 -8.17 -1.02 -5.72
CA GLY A 208 -8.85 -1.86 -6.71
C GLY A 208 -9.95 -2.71 -6.07
N GLY A 209 -9.59 -3.46 -5.04
CA GLY A 209 -10.50 -4.13 -4.12
C GLY A 209 -11.26 -5.35 -4.68
N HIS A 210 -10.92 -5.84 -5.87
CA HIS A 210 -11.64 -6.93 -6.54
C HIS A 210 -10.70 -8.00 -7.13
N SER A 211 -9.42 -8.00 -6.78
CA SER A 211 -8.41 -8.99 -7.21
C SER A 211 -8.28 -9.16 -8.74
N ASP A 212 -8.64 -8.12 -9.51
CA ASP A 212 -8.76 -8.14 -10.97
C ASP A 212 -7.82 -7.16 -11.71
N ILE A 213 -7.02 -6.38 -10.96
CA ILE A 213 -6.05 -5.43 -11.52
C ILE A 213 -4.68 -5.52 -10.85
N VAL A 214 -3.65 -5.12 -11.57
CA VAL A 214 -2.34 -4.78 -11.05
C VAL A 214 -2.06 -3.31 -11.35
N GLY A 215 -1.61 -2.55 -10.34
CA GLY A 215 -1.31 -1.14 -10.54
C GLY A 215 -0.59 -0.53 -9.32
N GLY A 216 -0.12 0.70 -9.50
CA GLY A 216 0.51 1.51 -8.47
C GLY A 216 0.14 2.97 -8.60
N ALA A 217 0.28 3.72 -7.51
CA ALA A 217 0.11 5.16 -7.49
C ALA A 217 1.16 5.82 -6.61
N VAL A 218 1.54 7.03 -6.98
CA VAL A 218 2.36 7.95 -6.18
C VAL A 218 1.62 9.26 -6.12
N VAL A 219 1.47 9.82 -4.91
CA VAL A 219 0.87 11.14 -4.71
C VAL A 219 1.72 11.98 -3.76
N GLY A 220 1.71 13.29 -3.94
CA GLY A 220 2.51 14.22 -3.14
C GLY A 220 2.30 15.68 -3.55
N SER A 221 3.30 16.52 -3.34
CA SER A 221 3.29 17.90 -3.83
C SER A 221 3.47 17.96 -5.36
N LYS A 222 2.94 19.01 -6.00
CA LYS A 222 3.11 19.23 -7.44
C LYS A 222 4.58 19.24 -7.86
N ASP A 223 5.45 19.84 -7.07
CA ASP A 223 6.87 19.96 -7.38
C ASP A 223 7.58 18.60 -7.38
N LEU A 224 7.24 17.71 -6.44
CA LEU A 224 7.80 16.35 -6.39
C LEU A 224 7.26 15.48 -7.51
N ILE A 225 5.97 15.56 -7.81
CA ILE A 225 5.36 14.81 -8.91
C ILE A 225 5.91 15.28 -10.26
N ALA A 226 6.15 16.59 -10.43
CA ALA A 226 6.80 17.14 -11.62
C ALA A 226 8.22 16.57 -11.85
N GLN A 227 8.96 16.27 -10.80
CA GLN A 227 10.27 15.61 -10.91
C GLN A 227 10.15 14.13 -11.27
N LEU A 228 9.09 13.45 -10.84
CA LEU A 228 8.84 12.02 -11.11
C LEU A 228 8.25 11.77 -12.50
N PHE A 229 7.47 12.68 -13.05
CA PHE A 229 6.82 12.51 -14.35
C PHE A 229 7.77 12.12 -15.49
N PRO A 230 8.91 12.81 -15.74
CA PRO A 230 9.87 12.40 -16.77
C PRO A 230 10.42 10.99 -16.53
N LYS A 231 10.61 10.60 -15.29
CA LYS A 231 11.13 9.27 -14.90
C LYS A 231 10.11 8.17 -15.21
N LYS A 232 8.83 8.38 -14.85
CA LYS A 232 7.73 7.49 -15.26
C LYS A 232 7.73 7.30 -16.80
N VAL A 233 7.83 8.38 -17.54
CA VAL A 233 7.83 8.35 -19.02
C VAL A 233 9.03 7.56 -19.57
N HIS A 234 10.21 7.74 -19.00
CA HIS A 234 11.44 7.06 -19.43
C HIS A 234 11.45 5.59 -19.02
N PHE A 235 11.00 5.25 -17.81
CA PHE A 235 10.96 3.87 -17.31
C PHE A 235 9.79 3.07 -17.89
N GLY A 236 8.75 3.76 -18.40
CA GLY A 236 7.67 3.14 -19.16
C GLY A 236 6.61 2.43 -18.32
N GLY A 237 6.56 2.65 -17.02
CA GLY A 237 5.60 1.98 -16.10
C GLY A 237 4.16 2.50 -16.21
N ALA A 238 3.67 2.87 -17.40
CA ALA A 238 2.34 3.42 -17.61
C ALA A 238 1.24 2.34 -17.47
N PRO A 239 0.10 2.63 -16.80
CA PRO A 239 -1.01 1.69 -16.68
C PRO A 239 -1.85 1.64 -17.97
N ASP A 240 -2.54 0.51 -18.15
CA ASP A 240 -3.54 0.35 -19.22
C ASP A 240 -4.84 1.10 -18.89
N PRO A 241 -5.53 1.76 -19.86
CA PRO A 241 -6.78 2.49 -19.62
C PRO A 241 -7.92 1.63 -19.07
N HIS A 242 -8.00 0.36 -19.45
CA HIS A 242 -9.02 -0.55 -18.90
C HIS A 242 -8.73 -0.88 -17.42
N ALA A 243 -7.46 -1.10 -17.04
CA ALA A 243 -7.07 -1.27 -15.65
C ALA A 243 -7.40 0.00 -14.83
N CYS A 244 -7.17 1.20 -15.38
CA CYS A 244 -7.56 2.46 -14.76
C CYS A 244 -9.08 2.57 -14.56
N TYR A 245 -9.88 2.16 -15.56
CA TYR A 245 -11.34 2.12 -15.44
C TYR A 245 -11.81 1.20 -14.31
N LEU A 246 -11.24 -0.01 -14.21
CA LEU A 246 -11.54 -0.95 -13.12
C LEU A 246 -11.08 -0.39 -11.77
N LEU A 247 -9.93 0.29 -11.71
CA LEU A 247 -9.45 0.97 -10.51
C LEU A 247 -10.41 2.08 -10.06
N GLU A 248 -10.82 2.98 -10.97
CA GLU A 248 -11.78 4.04 -10.66
C GLU A 248 -13.08 3.44 -10.11
N ARG A 249 -13.59 2.39 -10.77
CA ARG A 249 -14.79 1.66 -10.34
C ARG A 249 -14.61 1.05 -8.95
N GLY A 250 -13.47 0.43 -8.68
CA GLY A 250 -13.14 -0.14 -7.37
C GLY A 250 -13.09 0.91 -6.26
N MET A 251 -12.44 2.05 -6.50
CA MET A 251 -12.35 3.14 -5.54
C MET A 251 -13.70 3.75 -5.18
N ARG A 252 -14.68 3.74 -6.09
CA ARG A 252 -16.04 4.28 -5.79
C ARG A 252 -16.74 3.53 -4.66
N THR A 253 -16.36 2.31 -4.36
CA THR A 253 -16.91 1.50 -3.26
C THR A 253 -15.96 1.40 -2.06
N LEU A 254 -14.81 2.07 -2.07
CA LEU A 254 -13.81 1.97 -1.00
C LEU A 254 -14.42 2.31 0.38
N SER A 255 -15.19 3.41 0.46
CA SER A 255 -15.82 3.85 1.71
C SER A 255 -16.93 2.91 2.21
N ALA A 256 -17.47 2.05 1.37
CA ALA A 256 -18.45 1.01 1.74
C ALA A 256 -17.76 -0.30 2.14
N ARG A 257 -16.65 -0.67 1.46
CA ARG A 257 -15.91 -1.92 1.72
C ARG A 257 -15.04 -1.85 2.98
N MET A 258 -14.26 -0.81 3.12
CA MET A 258 -13.28 -0.71 4.21
C MET A 258 -13.87 -0.84 5.62
N PRO A 259 -15.03 -0.25 5.97
CA PRO A 259 -15.65 -0.48 7.26
C PRO A 259 -15.92 -1.95 7.55
N ILE A 260 -16.33 -2.73 6.54
CA ILE A 260 -16.63 -4.16 6.70
C ILE A 260 -15.33 -4.95 6.87
N HIS A 261 -14.32 -4.72 6.01
CA HIS A 261 -13.00 -5.32 6.17
C HIS A 261 -12.44 -5.12 7.58
N CYS A 262 -12.43 -3.86 8.05
CA CYS A 262 -11.87 -3.51 9.35
C CYS A 262 -12.67 -4.10 10.52
N SER A 263 -14.01 -4.08 10.47
CA SER A 263 -14.86 -4.65 11.52
C SER A 263 -14.72 -6.17 11.58
N ASN A 264 -14.72 -6.85 10.44
CA ASN A 264 -14.54 -8.29 10.37
C ASN A 264 -13.16 -8.72 10.90
N ALA A 265 -12.08 -8.04 10.47
CA ALA A 265 -10.73 -8.33 10.94
C ALA A 265 -10.59 -8.13 12.45
N SER A 266 -11.11 -7.04 12.98
CA SER A 266 -11.09 -6.74 14.41
C SER A 266 -11.88 -7.77 15.23
N GLU A 267 -13.07 -8.18 14.79
CA GLU A 267 -13.89 -9.18 15.47
C GLU A 267 -13.23 -10.56 15.44
N ILE A 268 -12.70 -10.99 14.30
CA ILE A 268 -11.99 -12.27 14.17
C ILE A 268 -10.72 -12.24 15.03
N ALA A 269 -9.96 -11.15 15.04
CA ALA A 269 -8.78 -11.01 15.90
C ALA A 269 -9.11 -11.19 17.38
N ARG A 270 -10.20 -10.56 17.85
CA ARG A 270 -10.68 -10.66 19.24
C ARG A 270 -11.12 -12.09 19.63
N ARG A 271 -11.65 -12.87 18.68
CA ARG A 271 -12.01 -14.28 18.89
C ARG A 271 -10.77 -15.18 18.89
N LEU A 272 -9.83 -14.97 17.95
CA LEU A 272 -8.59 -15.73 17.86
C LEU A 272 -7.71 -15.55 19.09
N GLU A 273 -7.63 -14.33 19.66
CA GLU A 273 -6.86 -14.05 20.88
C GLU A 273 -7.27 -14.94 22.08
N LYS A 274 -8.50 -15.44 22.07
CA LYS A 274 -9.05 -16.32 23.13
C LYS A 274 -9.02 -17.80 22.77
N HIS A 275 -8.62 -18.14 21.53
CA HIS A 275 -8.70 -19.51 21.06
C HIS A 275 -7.52 -20.35 21.56
N PRO A 276 -7.75 -21.58 22.10
CA PRO A 276 -6.70 -22.38 22.72
C PRO A 276 -5.59 -22.83 21.76
N MET A 277 -5.88 -22.95 20.46
CA MET A 277 -4.91 -23.33 19.42
C MET A 277 -4.09 -22.16 18.88
N ILE A 278 -4.36 -20.94 19.31
CA ILE A 278 -3.62 -19.75 18.91
C ILE A 278 -2.63 -19.38 20.00
N GLU A 279 -1.39 -19.11 19.60
CA GLU A 279 -0.32 -18.68 20.50
C GLU A 279 -0.31 -17.15 20.66
N THR A 280 -0.40 -16.45 19.52
CA THR A 280 -0.40 -14.99 19.46
C THR A 280 -1.34 -14.52 18.36
N THR A 281 -2.08 -13.45 18.60
CA THR A 281 -2.89 -12.74 17.60
C THR A 281 -2.34 -11.34 17.44
N ILE A 282 -2.13 -10.90 16.21
CA ILE A 282 -1.52 -9.62 15.88
C ILE A 282 -2.51 -8.81 15.04
N HIS A 283 -3.09 -7.80 15.65
CA HIS A 283 -3.97 -6.85 14.98
C HIS A 283 -3.95 -5.51 15.72
N PRO A 284 -3.77 -4.35 15.04
CA PRO A 284 -3.59 -3.04 15.69
C PRO A 284 -4.78 -2.56 16.52
N SER A 285 -5.96 -3.18 16.40
CA SER A 285 -7.12 -2.85 17.26
C SER A 285 -7.13 -3.58 18.60
N LEU A 286 -6.25 -4.55 18.82
CA LEU A 286 -6.18 -5.28 20.08
C LEU A 286 -5.33 -4.51 21.10
N PRO A 287 -5.80 -4.32 22.34
CA PRO A 287 -4.98 -3.70 23.40
C PRO A 287 -3.68 -4.46 23.71
N SER A 288 -3.60 -5.74 23.36
CA SER A 288 -2.39 -6.57 23.47
C SER A 288 -1.34 -6.28 22.39
N HIS A 289 -1.68 -5.52 21.33
CA HIS A 289 -0.73 -5.16 20.28
C HIS A 289 0.33 -4.19 20.83
N PRO A 290 1.64 -4.43 20.59
CA PRO A 290 2.71 -3.56 21.10
C PRO A 290 2.53 -2.08 20.73
N ASP A 291 2.06 -1.82 19.50
CA ASP A 291 1.88 -0.48 18.96
C ASP A 291 0.41 0.00 19.03
N TYR A 292 -0.39 -0.51 19.98
CA TYR A 292 -1.82 -0.19 20.08
C TYR A 292 -2.08 1.32 20.11
N ASP A 293 -1.39 2.05 20.98
CA ASP A 293 -1.60 3.51 21.13
C ASP A 293 -1.21 4.29 19.86
N VAL A 294 -0.12 3.89 19.21
CA VAL A 294 0.29 4.44 17.92
C VAL A 294 -0.76 4.13 16.86
N GLY A 295 -1.22 2.89 16.81
CA GLY A 295 -2.26 2.44 15.88
C GLY A 295 -3.56 3.24 16.01
N GLN A 296 -4.02 3.52 17.25
CA GLN A 296 -5.21 4.34 17.48
C GLN A 296 -5.05 5.78 17.01
N ARG A 297 -3.83 6.31 16.99
CA ARG A 297 -3.53 7.67 16.50
C ARG A 297 -3.38 7.72 14.98
N ILE A 298 -2.56 6.82 14.41
CA ILE A 298 -2.17 6.85 12.99
C ILE A 298 -3.26 6.26 12.09
N MET A 299 -3.97 5.24 12.54
CA MET A 299 -4.98 4.50 11.76
C MET A 299 -6.22 4.17 12.61
N PRO A 300 -6.95 5.18 13.09
CA PRO A 300 -8.05 4.99 14.06
C PRO A 300 -9.22 4.16 13.53
N LYS A 301 -9.31 3.98 12.23
CA LYS A 301 -10.35 3.15 11.59
C LYS A 301 -9.90 1.70 11.36
N GLY A 302 -8.66 1.36 11.68
CA GLY A 302 -8.10 0.02 11.57
C GLY A 302 -7.71 -0.40 10.15
N THR A 303 -7.55 -1.69 9.98
CA THR A 303 -7.18 -2.37 8.73
C THR A 303 -7.93 -3.69 8.61
N GLY A 304 -8.07 -4.21 7.39
CA GLY A 304 -8.56 -5.57 7.14
C GLY A 304 -7.48 -6.65 7.23
N MET A 305 -6.23 -6.26 7.57
CA MET A 305 -5.12 -7.21 7.73
C MET A 305 -5.08 -7.77 9.14
N LEU A 306 -4.82 -9.07 9.24
CA LEU A 306 -4.73 -9.83 10.48
C LEU A 306 -3.57 -10.82 10.38
N ALA A 307 -2.83 -11.03 11.47
CA ALA A 307 -1.87 -12.12 11.58
C ALA A 307 -2.02 -12.85 12.91
N PHE A 308 -1.63 -14.12 12.94
CA PHE A 308 -1.63 -14.92 14.16
C PHE A 308 -0.65 -16.10 14.05
N VAL A 309 -0.32 -16.68 15.16
CA VAL A 309 0.56 -17.85 15.26
C VAL A 309 -0.24 -19.05 15.73
N VAL A 310 -0.28 -20.10 14.90
CA VAL A 310 -0.94 -21.39 15.23
C VAL A 310 0.01 -22.23 16.05
N LYS A 311 -0.47 -22.78 17.17
CA LYS A 311 0.31 -23.73 18.00
C LYS A 311 0.60 -25.00 17.23
N GLY A 312 1.83 -25.51 17.35
CA GLY A 312 2.29 -26.68 16.64
C GLY A 312 3.12 -26.38 15.37
N GLY A 313 3.44 -25.08 15.16
CA GLY A 313 4.38 -24.64 14.14
C GLY A 313 3.82 -24.73 12.71
N ASP A 314 4.74 -24.72 11.74
CA ASP A 314 4.39 -24.61 10.30
C ASP A 314 3.52 -25.76 9.80
N ASP A 315 3.74 -26.99 10.25
CA ASP A 315 2.92 -28.14 9.86
C ASP A 315 1.46 -27.99 10.33
N ALA A 316 1.23 -27.44 11.53
CA ALA A 316 -0.11 -27.18 12.04
C ALA A 316 -0.78 -26.05 11.28
N ALA A 317 -0.06 -24.95 10.97
CA ALA A 317 -0.54 -23.85 10.16
C ALA A 317 -0.94 -24.30 8.74
N LEU A 318 -0.13 -25.13 8.10
CA LEU A 318 -0.46 -25.69 6.78
C LEU A 318 -1.68 -26.60 6.81
N ARG A 319 -1.83 -27.46 7.86
CA ARG A 319 -3.05 -28.27 8.02
C ARG A 319 -4.29 -27.40 8.24
N PHE A 320 -4.17 -26.39 9.10
CA PHE A 320 -5.22 -25.41 9.33
C PHE A 320 -5.67 -24.76 8.01
N MET A 321 -4.76 -24.20 7.22
CA MET A 321 -5.10 -23.55 5.94
C MET A 321 -5.80 -24.50 4.96
N ARG A 322 -5.33 -25.75 4.85
CA ARG A 322 -5.94 -26.75 3.96
C ARG A 322 -7.36 -27.20 4.36
N ASN A 323 -7.73 -26.99 5.61
CA ASN A 323 -9.06 -27.28 6.14
C ASN A 323 -10.07 -26.14 5.97
N LEU A 324 -9.62 -24.95 5.57
CA LEU A 324 -10.50 -23.83 5.25
C LEU A 324 -11.34 -24.12 4.00
N LYS A 325 -12.57 -23.61 3.96
CA LYS A 325 -13.56 -23.84 2.91
C LYS A 325 -14.00 -22.54 2.21
N ILE A 326 -13.92 -21.41 2.92
CA ILE A 326 -14.31 -20.08 2.43
C ILE A 326 -13.06 -19.24 2.13
N ILE A 327 -12.09 -19.22 3.06
CA ILE A 327 -10.87 -18.42 2.93
C ILE A 327 -9.91 -19.12 1.97
N PHE A 328 -9.47 -18.43 0.91
CA PHE A 328 -8.57 -19.00 -0.09
C PHE A 328 -7.10 -18.89 0.32
N GLU A 329 -6.35 -20.00 0.20
CA GLU A 329 -4.89 -19.96 0.27
C GLU A 329 -4.34 -19.28 -1.00
N ALA A 330 -3.95 -18.01 -0.88
CA ALA A 330 -3.42 -17.22 -1.98
C ALA A 330 -2.58 -16.04 -1.46
N THR A 331 -1.66 -15.60 -2.28
CA THR A 331 -0.93 -14.34 -2.09
C THR A 331 -1.83 -13.15 -2.39
N SER A 332 -1.35 -11.93 -2.13
CA SER A 332 -2.08 -10.68 -2.26
C SER A 332 -2.96 -10.36 -1.05
N LEU A 333 -3.82 -9.34 -1.16
CA LEU A 333 -4.69 -8.84 -0.10
C LEU A 333 -5.65 -7.76 -0.62
N GLY A 334 -6.64 -7.41 0.19
CA GLY A 334 -7.48 -6.23 -0.02
C GLY A 334 -8.59 -6.40 -1.05
N GLY A 335 -8.77 -7.63 -1.59
CA GLY A 335 -9.94 -8.02 -2.35
C GLY A 335 -11.18 -8.18 -1.46
N VAL A 336 -12.36 -8.26 -2.07
CA VAL A 336 -13.63 -8.50 -1.36
C VAL A 336 -13.66 -9.88 -0.69
N GLU A 337 -12.93 -10.84 -1.22
CA GLU A 337 -12.72 -12.18 -0.67
C GLU A 337 -11.62 -12.21 0.40
N SER A 338 -11.73 -13.11 1.35
CA SER A 338 -10.71 -13.39 2.35
C SER A 338 -9.58 -14.25 1.78
N LEU A 339 -8.33 -13.84 1.98
CA LEU A 339 -7.12 -14.54 1.54
C LEU A 339 -6.20 -14.84 2.72
N ILE A 340 -5.54 -15.99 2.69
CA ILE A 340 -4.63 -16.44 3.73
C ILE A 340 -3.32 -16.97 3.14
N GLU A 341 -2.20 -16.70 3.82
CA GLU A 341 -0.90 -17.27 3.47
C GLU A 341 -0.02 -17.51 4.69
N CYS A 342 0.89 -18.48 4.57
CA CYS A 342 2.06 -18.60 5.44
C CYS A 342 3.24 -17.88 4.78
N PRO A 343 3.76 -16.78 5.33
CA PRO A 343 4.85 -16.03 4.71
C PRO A 343 6.12 -16.86 4.44
N PHE A 344 6.39 -17.90 5.24
CA PHE A 344 7.58 -18.73 5.06
C PHE A 344 7.59 -19.53 3.76
N ASN A 345 6.42 -19.85 3.18
CA ASN A 345 6.31 -20.57 1.89
C ASN A 345 5.75 -19.68 0.76
N SER A 346 5.65 -18.38 0.97
CA SER A 346 5.13 -17.41 0.01
C SER A 346 6.01 -16.16 -0.07
N SER A 347 5.58 -15.06 0.53
CA SER A 347 6.22 -13.75 0.41
C SER A 347 7.64 -13.66 1.00
N HIS A 348 8.01 -14.55 1.93
CA HIS A 348 9.30 -14.58 2.63
C HIS A 348 10.06 -15.90 2.42
N MET A 349 9.70 -16.68 1.39
CA MET A 349 10.29 -18.01 1.12
C MET A 349 11.81 -17.98 0.92
N PHE A 350 12.34 -16.93 0.33
CA PHE A 350 13.76 -16.78 0.05
C PHE A 350 14.58 -16.16 1.20
N ILE A 351 13.90 -15.73 2.29
CA ILE A 351 14.58 -15.20 3.47
C ILE A 351 14.94 -16.36 4.41
N PRO A 352 16.22 -16.48 4.85
CA PRO A 352 16.64 -17.54 5.78
C PRO A 352 15.83 -17.52 7.08
N GLU A 353 15.51 -18.72 7.60
CA GLU A 353 14.67 -18.87 8.80
C GLU A 353 15.13 -18.03 10.01
N PRO A 354 16.44 -17.96 10.38
CA PRO A 354 16.87 -17.14 11.51
C PRO A 354 16.56 -15.64 11.31
N VAL A 355 16.63 -15.15 10.08
CA VAL A 355 16.33 -13.75 9.73
C VAL A 355 14.83 -13.50 9.78
N ARG A 356 14.01 -14.42 9.25
CA ARG A 356 12.54 -14.33 9.32
C ARG A 356 12.07 -14.35 10.76
N THR A 357 12.62 -15.26 11.59
CA THR A 357 12.23 -15.37 13.01
C THR A 357 12.61 -14.11 13.79
N ALA A 358 13.79 -13.54 13.52
CA ALA A 358 14.19 -12.26 14.11
C ALA A 358 13.27 -11.10 13.70
N ALA A 359 12.70 -11.15 12.49
CA ALA A 359 11.71 -10.19 12.00
C ALA A 359 10.28 -10.46 12.54
N GLY A 360 10.07 -11.51 13.34
CA GLY A 360 8.76 -11.85 13.93
C GLY A 360 7.96 -12.90 13.14
N VAL A 361 8.47 -13.40 12.02
CA VAL A 361 7.84 -14.50 11.26
C VAL A 361 8.32 -15.83 11.86
N VAL A 362 7.70 -16.20 12.97
CA VAL A 362 7.99 -17.43 13.73
C VAL A 362 7.28 -18.64 13.12
N PRO A 363 7.70 -19.90 13.44
CA PRO A 363 6.99 -21.10 12.98
C PRO A 363 5.51 -21.07 13.40
N GLY A 364 4.61 -21.39 12.46
CA GLY A 364 3.16 -21.31 12.67
C GLY A 364 2.54 -19.94 12.36
N PHE A 365 3.33 -18.98 11.90
CA PHE A 365 2.85 -17.64 11.54
C PHE A 365 1.98 -17.67 10.28
N VAL A 366 0.80 -17.05 10.38
CA VAL A 366 -0.20 -16.93 9.31
C VAL A 366 -0.60 -15.47 9.15
N ARG A 367 -0.68 -14.98 7.91
CA ARG A 367 -1.23 -13.66 7.58
C ARG A 367 -2.54 -13.82 6.81
N VAL A 368 -3.55 -13.06 7.21
CA VAL A 368 -4.89 -13.06 6.57
C VAL A 368 -5.25 -11.65 6.13
N SER A 369 -5.76 -11.55 4.91
CA SER A 369 -6.52 -10.39 4.44
C SER A 369 -7.99 -10.74 4.58
N ILE A 370 -8.67 -10.16 5.54
CA ILE A 370 -10.09 -10.41 5.81
C ILE A 370 -10.93 -9.63 4.80
N GLY A 371 -11.83 -10.35 4.14
CA GLY A 371 -12.76 -9.82 3.15
C GLY A 371 -14.03 -9.21 3.76
N ILE A 372 -15.07 -9.10 2.92
CA ILE A 372 -16.36 -8.52 3.29
C ILE A 372 -17.48 -9.55 3.40
N GLU A 373 -17.12 -10.83 3.48
CA GLU A 373 -18.05 -11.93 3.75
C GLU A 373 -18.70 -11.74 5.13
N ASP A 374 -19.76 -12.49 5.41
CA ASP A 374 -20.38 -12.50 6.74
C ASP A 374 -19.36 -12.96 7.79
N VAL A 375 -19.22 -12.20 8.87
CA VAL A 375 -18.20 -12.45 9.91
C VAL A 375 -18.42 -13.79 10.64
N GLU A 376 -19.66 -14.23 10.77
CA GLU A 376 -19.96 -15.51 11.43
C GLU A 376 -19.61 -16.69 10.52
N ASP A 377 -19.81 -16.58 9.21
CA ASP A 377 -19.39 -17.60 8.24
C ASP A 377 -17.86 -17.72 8.22
N LEU A 378 -17.13 -16.59 8.21
CA LEU A 378 -15.68 -16.57 8.31
C LEU A 378 -15.18 -17.19 9.61
N TRP A 379 -15.82 -16.85 10.74
CA TRP A 379 -15.45 -17.42 12.03
C TRP A 379 -15.70 -18.92 12.10
N GLN A 380 -16.85 -19.39 11.61
CA GLN A 380 -17.16 -20.82 11.56
C GLN A 380 -16.15 -21.59 10.69
N ASP A 381 -15.72 -21.01 9.58
CA ASP A 381 -14.69 -21.60 8.72
C ASP A 381 -13.34 -21.71 9.44
N ILE A 382 -12.90 -20.64 10.10
CA ILE A 382 -11.68 -20.63 10.91
C ILE A 382 -11.77 -21.64 12.05
N GLN A 383 -12.86 -21.65 12.82
CA GLN A 383 -13.04 -22.52 13.97
C GLN A 383 -13.02 -24.00 13.58
N GLN A 384 -13.79 -24.37 12.54
CA GLN A 384 -13.84 -25.78 12.11
C GLN A 384 -12.47 -26.26 11.59
N ALA A 385 -11.66 -25.35 11.00
CA ALA A 385 -10.32 -25.68 10.54
C ALA A 385 -9.32 -25.82 11.72
N LEU A 386 -9.43 -24.98 12.76
CA LEU A 386 -8.63 -25.08 13.98
C LEU A 386 -8.97 -26.35 14.79
N ASP A 387 -10.23 -26.79 14.80
CA ASP A 387 -10.68 -27.99 15.51
C ASP A 387 -10.10 -29.31 14.90
N GLN A 388 -9.50 -29.25 13.72
CA GLN A 388 -8.93 -30.37 12.96
C GLN A 388 -7.39 -30.48 13.04
N ILE A 389 -6.74 -29.65 13.85
CA ILE A 389 -5.29 -29.64 13.96
C ILE A 389 -4.77 -29.92 15.36
#